data_44d0eeb12568c404a8e0772463719fef
#
_entry.id   44d0eeb12568c404a8e0772463719fef
#
_cell.length_a   1.000
_cell.length_b   1.000
_cell.length_c   1.000
_cell.angle_alpha   90.00
_cell.angle_beta   90.00
_cell.angle_gamma   90.00
#
_symmetry.space_group_name_H-M   'P 1'
#
loop_
_entity.id
_entity.type
_entity.pdbx_description
1 polymer ?
#
loop_
_entity_poly.entity_id
_entity_poly.type
_entity_poly.pdbx_seq_one_letter_code
_entity_poly.pdbx_strand_id
1 'polypeptide(L)'
;MKSFLFALLTVFTVSTVNAQTKESMEIKKPYTILVLMNATPKWLTLSRDERAKFVEKNLAPILSEVGETVKVQLFDSEYFHAKVSDFMIINTTILDDYKLLIERLRDTKFYSEPYFDIKEIIVGQENLFEEFNEKLKNKSK
;
A
#
# COMPACT_ATOMS: atom_id res chain seq x y z
N MET A 1 -61.71 -49.02 -34.01
CA MET A 1 -61.66 -47.60 -33.80
C MET A 1 -60.80 -47.38 -32.54
N LYS A 2 -59.52 -46.96 -32.69
CA LYS A 2 -58.58 -46.69 -31.56
C LYS A 2 -58.29 -45.21 -31.58
N SER A 3 -58.78 -44.50 -30.55
CA SER A 3 -58.51 -43.08 -30.32
C SER A 3 -57.11 -42.90 -29.74
N PHE A 4 -56.26 -42.18 -30.46
CA PHE A 4 -54.97 -41.72 -29.95
C PHE A 4 -55.16 -40.37 -29.26
N LEU A 5 -54.92 -40.34 -27.94
CA LEU A 5 -54.89 -39.10 -27.13
C LEU A 5 -53.45 -38.53 -27.16
N PHE A 6 -53.28 -37.39 -27.84
CA PHE A 6 -52.02 -36.65 -27.85
C PHE A 6 -51.99 -35.78 -26.63
N ALA A 7 -51.12 -36.12 -25.69
CA ALA A 7 -50.82 -35.24 -24.56
C ALA A 7 -49.71 -34.23 -24.94
N LEU A 8 -50.07 -32.96 -25.02
CA LEU A 8 -49.17 -31.85 -25.30
C LEU A 8 -48.46 -31.47 -24.01
N LEU A 9 -47.16 -31.83 -23.86
CA LEU A 9 -46.32 -31.50 -22.72
C LEU A 9 -45.68 -30.13 -23.00
N THR A 10 -46.22 -29.07 -22.40
CA THR A 10 -45.63 -27.72 -22.41
C THR A 10 -44.50 -27.66 -21.41
N VAL A 11 -43.26 -27.64 -21.89
CA VAL A 11 -42.06 -27.40 -21.07
C VAL A 11 -41.93 -25.91 -20.81
N PHE A 12 -42.18 -25.49 -19.58
CA PHE A 12 -41.86 -24.12 -19.09
C PHE A 12 -40.35 -24.05 -18.79
N THR A 13 -39.58 -23.44 -19.65
CA THR A 13 -38.17 -23.07 -19.35
C THR A 13 -38.16 -21.80 -18.50
N VAL A 14 -37.91 -21.95 -17.20
CA VAL A 14 -37.64 -20.83 -16.31
C VAL A 14 -36.21 -20.34 -16.59
N SER A 15 -36.09 -19.23 -17.31
CA SER A 15 -34.83 -18.53 -17.48
C SER A 15 -34.52 -17.81 -16.18
N THR A 16 -33.63 -18.37 -15.36
CA THR A 16 -33.03 -17.64 -14.22
C THR A 16 -32.10 -16.56 -14.77
N VAL A 17 -32.57 -15.32 -14.77
CA VAL A 17 -31.72 -14.15 -15.00
C VAL A 17 -30.82 -14.03 -13.79
N ASN A 18 -29.56 -14.49 -13.91
CA ASN A 18 -28.51 -14.15 -12.95
C ASN A 18 -28.22 -12.65 -13.09
N ALA A 19 -28.82 -11.86 -12.22
CA ALA A 19 -28.41 -10.50 -11.97
C ALA A 19 -27.02 -10.56 -11.31
N GLN A 20 -25.95 -10.59 -12.12
CA GLN A 20 -24.61 -10.30 -11.64
C GLN A 20 -24.62 -8.84 -11.15
N THR A 21 -24.73 -8.70 -9.84
CA THR A 21 -24.42 -7.43 -9.17
C THR A 21 -22.97 -7.11 -9.56
N LYS A 22 -22.78 -6.14 -10.46
CA LYS A 22 -21.47 -5.50 -10.64
C LYS A 22 -21.15 -4.83 -9.30
N GLU A 23 -20.46 -5.54 -8.42
CA GLU A 23 -19.69 -4.90 -7.36
C GLU A 23 -18.74 -3.93 -8.08
N SER A 24 -19.04 -2.64 -8.01
CA SER A 24 -18.08 -1.63 -8.42
C SER A 24 -16.86 -1.84 -7.52
N MET A 25 -15.76 -2.35 -8.09
CA MET A 25 -14.48 -2.38 -7.40
C MET A 25 -14.17 -0.93 -7.02
N GLU A 26 -14.40 -0.59 -5.76
CA GLU A 26 -14.03 0.70 -5.20
C GLU A 26 -12.50 0.75 -5.26
N ILE A 27 -11.97 1.52 -6.20
CA ILE A 27 -10.53 1.70 -6.34
C ILE A 27 -10.07 2.44 -5.08
N LYS A 28 -9.51 1.70 -4.13
CA LYS A 28 -8.96 2.28 -2.91
C LYS A 28 -7.81 3.21 -3.28
N LYS A 29 -7.93 4.49 -2.94
CA LYS A 29 -6.85 5.45 -3.09
C LYS A 29 -5.66 5.05 -2.21
N PRO A 30 -4.43 5.10 -2.73
CA PRO A 30 -3.27 4.78 -1.94
C PRO A 30 -3.03 5.82 -0.85
N TYR A 31 -2.51 5.36 0.26
CA TYR A 31 -1.85 6.21 1.25
C TYR A 31 -0.46 6.55 0.74
N THR A 32 -0.08 7.82 0.86
CA THR A 32 1.30 8.28 0.70
C THR A 32 1.85 8.61 2.07
N ILE A 33 2.96 7.97 2.44
CA ILE A 33 3.61 8.11 3.73
C ILE A 33 4.99 8.66 3.48
N LEU A 34 5.28 9.83 4.02
CA LEU A 34 6.58 10.47 3.99
C LEU A 34 7.28 10.24 5.33
N VAL A 35 8.45 9.62 5.31
CA VAL A 35 9.26 9.37 6.50
C VAL A 35 10.54 10.17 6.40
N LEU A 36 10.67 11.21 7.21
CA LEU A 36 11.87 12.07 7.29
C LEU A 36 12.85 11.50 8.30
N MET A 37 14.15 11.42 7.92
CA MET A 37 15.18 10.75 8.72
C MET A 37 16.50 11.51 8.70
N ASN A 38 17.33 11.24 9.72
CA ASN A 38 18.75 11.63 9.72
C ASN A 38 19.62 10.41 9.88
N ALA A 39 20.63 10.30 9.02
CA ALA A 39 21.73 9.37 9.20
C ALA A 39 22.46 9.67 10.51
N THR A 40 22.65 8.65 11.34
CA THR A 40 23.37 8.78 12.61
C THR A 40 24.89 8.67 12.41
N PRO A 41 25.70 9.09 13.40
CA PRO A 41 27.14 8.84 13.36
C PRO A 41 27.50 7.37 13.15
N LYS A 42 26.71 6.42 13.68
CA LYS A 42 26.93 4.99 13.47
C LYS A 42 26.85 4.60 12.00
N TRP A 43 25.84 5.09 11.27
CA TRP A 43 25.74 4.89 9.82
C TRP A 43 26.90 5.55 9.08
N LEU A 44 27.24 6.78 9.47
CA LEU A 44 28.28 7.57 8.81
C LEU A 44 29.68 6.99 8.99
N THR A 45 29.95 6.22 10.06
CA THR A 45 31.23 5.54 10.27
C THR A 45 31.40 4.28 9.42
N LEU A 46 30.31 3.73 8.86
CA LEU A 46 30.39 2.58 7.96
C LEU A 46 31.05 2.97 6.64
N SER A 47 31.89 2.08 6.13
CA SER A 47 32.40 2.18 4.76
C SER A 47 31.25 2.00 3.74
N ARG A 48 31.49 2.40 2.49
CA ARG A 48 30.49 2.23 1.41
C ARG A 48 30.11 0.75 1.20
N ASP A 49 31.09 -0.14 1.32
CA ASP A 49 30.85 -1.60 1.17
C ASP A 49 30.02 -2.16 2.33
N GLU A 50 30.22 -1.67 3.56
CA GLU A 50 29.41 -2.08 4.72
C GLU A 50 27.98 -1.60 4.58
N ARG A 51 27.77 -0.36 4.11
CA ARG A 51 26.44 0.18 3.82
C ARG A 51 25.74 -0.62 2.73
N ALA A 52 26.46 -0.92 1.63
CA ALA A 52 25.92 -1.75 0.55
C ALA A 52 25.51 -3.15 1.03
N LYS A 53 26.35 -3.80 1.84
CA LYS A 53 26.06 -5.10 2.44
C LYS A 53 24.87 -5.05 3.38
N PHE A 54 24.72 -3.98 4.16
CA PHE A 54 23.54 -3.80 5.03
C PHE A 54 22.26 -3.68 4.20
N VAL A 55 22.26 -2.86 3.16
CA VAL A 55 21.11 -2.72 2.26
C VAL A 55 20.77 -4.06 1.63
N GLU A 56 21.73 -4.75 1.04
CA GLU A 56 21.53 -6.05 0.36
C GLU A 56 20.98 -7.13 1.30
N LYS A 57 21.57 -7.25 2.51
CA LYS A 57 21.26 -8.36 3.42
C LYS A 57 20.08 -8.10 4.35
N ASN A 58 19.80 -6.84 4.66
CA ASN A 58 18.78 -6.49 5.65
C ASN A 58 17.59 -5.73 5.07
N LEU A 59 17.81 -4.75 4.18
CA LEU A 59 16.72 -3.95 3.64
C LEU A 59 16.06 -4.60 2.42
N ALA A 60 16.85 -5.06 1.45
CA ALA A 60 16.31 -5.61 0.21
C ALA A 60 15.35 -6.80 0.42
N PRO A 61 15.63 -7.78 1.31
CA PRO A 61 14.68 -8.84 1.61
C PRO A 61 13.34 -8.34 2.18
N ILE A 62 13.39 -7.37 3.11
CA ILE A 62 12.20 -6.78 3.71
C ILE A 62 11.36 -6.04 2.67
N LEU A 63 12.01 -5.23 1.83
CA LEU A 63 11.34 -4.50 0.76
C LEU A 63 10.73 -5.45 -0.29
N SER A 64 11.37 -6.58 -0.54
CA SER A 64 10.85 -7.62 -1.42
C SER A 64 9.64 -8.34 -0.83
N GLU A 65 9.63 -8.62 0.48
CA GLU A 65 8.53 -9.28 1.19
C GLU A 65 7.21 -8.51 1.04
N VAL A 66 7.26 -7.18 1.14
CA VAL A 66 6.06 -6.31 1.04
C VAL A 66 5.86 -5.69 -0.34
N GLY A 67 6.76 -5.92 -1.28
CA GLY A 67 6.88 -5.18 -2.55
C GLY A 67 5.70 -5.27 -3.51
N GLU A 68 4.79 -6.22 -3.34
CA GLU A 68 3.56 -6.30 -4.14
C GLU A 68 2.56 -5.22 -3.75
N THR A 69 2.43 -4.92 -2.46
CA THR A 69 1.42 -4.03 -1.88
C THR A 69 1.98 -2.72 -1.36
N VAL A 70 3.30 -2.66 -1.08
CA VAL A 70 3.99 -1.48 -0.56
C VAL A 70 5.11 -1.07 -1.51
N LYS A 71 5.05 0.15 -2.04
CA LYS A 71 6.10 0.74 -2.87
C LYS A 71 6.91 1.72 -2.06
N VAL A 72 8.20 1.47 -1.92
CA VAL A 72 9.14 2.32 -1.16
C VAL A 72 10.13 2.97 -2.11
N GLN A 73 10.28 4.28 -2.00
CA GLN A 73 11.28 5.07 -2.68
C GLN A 73 12.16 5.75 -1.63
N LEU A 74 13.48 5.66 -1.81
CA LEU A 74 14.49 6.26 -0.92
C LEU A 74 15.10 7.48 -1.60
N PHE A 75 15.34 8.52 -0.83
CA PHE A 75 15.86 9.79 -1.31
C PHE A 75 16.93 10.33 -0.37
N ASP A 76 18.05 10.76 -0.95
CA ASP A 76 19.08 11.55 -0.26
C ASP A 76 18.71 13.04 -0.33
N SER A 77 18.62 13.71 0.80
CA SER A 77 18.32 15.14 0.87
C SER A 77 19.42 15.97 1.55
N GLU A 78 20.49 15.35 1.99
CA GLU A 78 21.61 16.01 2.69
C GLU A 78 22.25 17.16 1.90
N TYR A 79 22.17 17.12 0.57
CA TYR A 79 22.69 18.18 -0.31
C TYR A 79 21.80 19.44 -0.34
N PHE A 80 20.55 19.33 0.09
CA PHE A 80 19.51 20.35 -0.10
C PHE A 80 18.84 20.78 1.19
N HIS A 81 18.95 19.98 2.26
CA HIS A 81 18.24 20.22 3.52
C HIS A 81 19.14 20.03 4.74
N ALA A 82 19.20 21.06 5.61
CA ALA A 82 20.11 21.08 6.76
C ALA A 82 19.67 20.19 7.95
N LYS A 83 18.41 19.80 8.02
CA LYS A 83 17.83 19.08 9.18
C LYS A 83 17.41 17.64 8.88
N VAL A 84 17.36 17.25 7.61
CA VAL A 84 16.95 15.92 7.15
C VAL A 84 17.97 15.46 6.13
N SER A 85 18.65 14.34 6.40
CA SER A 85 19.63 13.79 5.47
C SER A 85 18.97 12.89 4.41
N ASP A 86 17.89 12.21 4.78
CA ASP A 86 17.24 11.20 3.96
C ASP A 86 15.73 11.22 4.18
N PHE A 87 14.98 10.74 3.20
CA PHE A 87 13.56 10.47 3.39
C PHE A 87 13.08 9.30 2.55
N MET A 88 12.00 8.66 3.00
CA MET A 88 11.28 7.64 2.24
C MET A 88 9.92 8.18 1.82
N ILE A 89 9.51 7.86 0.59
CA ILE A 89 8.11 7.94 0.17
C ILE A 89 7.59 6.51 0.04
N ILE A 90 6.54 6.21 0.80
CA ILE A 90 5.93 4.89 0.84
C ILE A 90 4.49 5.02 0.35
N ASN A 91 4.11 4.22 -0.64
CA ASN A 91 2.76 4.17 -1.19
C ASN A 91 2.15 2.79 -0.99
N THR A 92 0.93 2.72 -0.43
CA THR A 92 0.18 1.48 -0.23
C THR A 92 -1.32 1.73 -0.19
N THR A 93 -2.12 0.75 -0.60
CA THR A 93 -3.57 0.71 -0.35
C THR A 93 -3.92 -0.08 0.91
N ILE A 94 -2.93 -0.73 1.56
CA ILE A 94 -3.09 -1.63 2.70
C ILE A 94 -2.17 -1.16 3.84
N LEU A 95 -2.73 -0.43 4.82
CA LEU A 95 -1.94 0.10 5.95
C LEU A 95 -1.33 -1.00 6.83
N ASP A 96 -1.93 -2.19 6.87
CA ASP A 96 -1.37 -3.29 7.66
C ASP A 96 -0.04 -3.79 7.06
N ASP A 97 0.12 -3.77 5.74
CA ASP A 97 1.39 -4.11 5.10
C ASP A 97 2.46 -3.03 5.33
N TYR A 98 2.05 -1.75 5.42
CA TYR A 98 2.95 -0.70 5.90
C TYR A 98 3.40 -0.94 7.35
N LYS A 99 2.49 -1.34 8.23
CA LYS A 99 2.86 -1.68 9.62
C LYS A 99 3.83 -2.86 9.66
N LEU A 100 3.59 -3.89 8.84
CA LEU A 100 4.51 -5.03 8.69
C LEU A 100 5.91 -4.56 8.25
N LEU A 101 6.00 -3.69 7.22
CA LEU A 101 7.26 -3.10 6.80
C LEU A 101 7.99 -2.43 7.97
N ILE A 102 7.29 -1.60 8.75
CA ILE A 102 7.91 -0.91 9.89
C ILE A 102 8.37 -1.89 10.97
N GLU A 103 7.57 -2.90 11.34
CA GLU A 103 7.97 -3.91 12.32
C GLU A 103 9.21 -4.69 11.84
N ARG A 104 9.29 -5.07 10.56
CA ARG A 104 10.48 -5.71 9.98
C ARG A 104 11.72 -4.81 10.03
N LEU A 105 11.57 -3.52 9.75
CA LEU A 105 12.68 -2.56 9.84
C LEU A 105 13.16 -2.38 11.30
N ARG A 106 12.25 -2.45 12.28
CA ARG A 106 12.57 -2.34 13.72
C ARG A 106 13.45 -3.48 14.22
N ASP A 107 13.33 -4.68 13.64
CA ASP A 107 14.17 -5.84 13.97
C ASP A 107 15.60 -5.71 13.40
N THR A 108 15.88 -4.69 12.61
CA THR A 108 17.20 -4.44 12.02
C THR A 108 17.93 -3.28 12.72
N LYS A 109 19.23 -3.15 12.40
CA LYS A 109 20.04 -1.98 12.83
C LYS A 109 19.53 -0.64 12.26
N PHE A 110 18.58 -0.66 11.35
CA PHE A 110 17.91 0.56 10.91
C PHE A 110 17.31 1.31 12.11
N TYR A 111 16.66 0.57 13.03
CA TYR A 111 16.04 1.09 14.25
C TYR A 111 16.75 0.68 15.54
N SER A 112 17.19 -0.59 15.69
CA SER A 112 17.63 -1.13 16.98
C SER A 112 19.00 -0.61 17.45
N GLU A 113 19.91 -0.35 16.51
CA GLU A 113 21.17 0.35 16.76
C GLU A 113 21.19 1.65 15.95
N PRO A 114 20.33 2.62 16.19
CA PRO A 114 19.74 3.39 15.11
C PRO A 114 20.77 3.90 14.11
N TYR A 115 20.71 3.34 12.90
CA TYR A 115 21.44 3.90 11.75
C TYR A 115 20.76 5.17 11.25
N PHE A 116 19.46 5.27 11.49
CA PHE A 116 18.66 6.45 11.16
C PHE A 116 17.77 6.87 12.31
N ASP A 117 17.76 8.17 12.60
CA ASP A 117 16.81 8.82 13.51
C ASP A 117 15.59 9.26 12.72
N ILE A 118 14.43 8.67 13.01
CA ILE A 118 13.17 9.11 12.42
C ILE A 118 12.78 10.46 13.01
N LYS A 119 12.64 11.48 12.18
CA LYS A 119 12.29 12.84 12.59
C LYS A 119 10.80 13.10 12.53
N GLU A 120 10.15 12.61 11.47
CA GLU A 120 8.73 12.84 11.25
C GLU A 120 8.16 11.77 10.33
N ILE A 121 6.88 11.42 10.54
CA ILE A 121 6.09 10.57 9.65
C ILE A 121 4.81 11.33 9.31
N ILE A 122 4.61 11.60 8.02
CA ILE A 122 3.42 12.30 7.51
C ILE A 122 2.65 11.31 6.65
N VAL A 123 1.36 11.11 6.95
CA VAL A 123 0.48 10.21 6.20
C VAL A 123 -0.63 11.02 5.56
N GLY A 124 -0.86 10.80 4.27
CA GLY A 124 -1.94 11.46 3.52
C GLY A 124 -2.52 10.57 2.42
N GLN A 125 -3.64 11.03 1.88
CA GLN A 125 -4.25 10.49 0.65
C GLN A 125 -4.60 11.66 -0.26
N GLU A 126 -4.49 11.44 -1.57
CA GLU A 126 -4.75 12.47 -2.57
C GLU A 126 -6.26 12.75 -2.71
N ASN A 127 -6.62 14.03 -2.86
CA ASN A 127 -7.96 14.49 -3.25
C ASN A 127 -9.13 14.01 -2.37
N LEU A 128 -8.92 13.85 -1.05
CA LEU A 128 -10.01 13.49 -0.14
C LEU A 128 -11.11 14.55 -0.07
N PHE A 129 -10.76 15.83 -0.22
CA PHE A 129 -11.71 16.93 -0.17
C PHE A 129 -12.78 16.82 -1.27
N GLU A 130 -12.38 16.55 -2.51
CA GLU A 130 -13.29 16.39 -3.64
C GLU A 130 -14.22 15.20 -3.45
N GLU A 131 -13.69 14.07 -3.00
CA GLU A 131 -14.46 12.85 -2.72
C GLU A 131 -15.53 13.08 -1.65
N PHE A 132 -15.18 13.75 -0.56
CA PHE A 132 -16.15 14.08 0.49
C PHE A 132 -17.20 15.08 0.03
N ASN A 133 -16.85 16.07 -0.80
CA ASN A 133 -17.82 16.99 -1.38
C ASN A 133 -18.87 16.25 -2.23
N GLU A 134 -18.47 15.31 -3.06
CA GLU A 134 -19.37 14.47 -3.85
C GLU A 134 -20.31 13.64 -2.95
N LYS A 135 -19.76 12.99 -1.92
CA LYS A 135 -20.54 12.21 -0.94
C LYS A 135 -21.56 13.08 -0.19
N LEU A 136 -21.22 14.31 0.17
CA LEU A 136 -22.11 15.24 0.85
C LEU A 136 -23.24 15.72 -0.06
N LYS A 137 -22.97 16.09 -1.32
CA LYS A 137 -23.97 16.46 -2.31
C LYS A 137 -25.00 15.35 -2.55
N ASN A 138 -24.55 14.09 -2.59
CA ASN A 138 -25.44 12.95 -2.82
C ASN A 138 -26.31 12.58 -1.61
N LYS A 139 -25.92 12.94 -0.39
CA LYS A 139 -26.74 12.76 0.82
C LYS A 139 -27.81 13.84 1.00
N SER A 140 -27.72 14.95 0.29
CA SER A 140 -28.65 16.09 0.39
C SER A 140 -29.82 16.00 -0.61
N LYS A 141 -29.90 14.94 -1.39
CA LYS A 141 -31.00 14.59 -2.28
C LYS A 141 -31.80 13.42 -1.70
#